data_425eddb2b2f4eaf5d8e9bdd600b6fd0a
#
_entry.id   425eddb2b2f4eaf5d8e9bdd600b6fd0a
#
_cell.length_a   1.000
_cell.length_b   1.000
_cell.length_c   1.000
_cell.angle_alpha   90.00
_cell.angle_beta   90.00
_cell.angle_gamma   90.00
#
_symmetry.space_group_name_H-M   'P 1'
#
loop_
_entity.id
_entity.type
_entity.pdbx_description
1 polymer ?
#
loop_
_entity_poly.entity_id
_entity_poly.type
_entity_poly.pdbx_seq_one_letter_code
_entity_poly.pdbx_strand_id
1 'polypeptide(L)'
;MNTSTVSPVVDLIARARSAQRVLDAYTQQQVDLLTQAVAWAILEPSRNRVLAELAVADTGLGDVEDKVKKNYRKTLGLVRDLNAAKTVGLIAHNPETGVSEYARPVGVVAAITPSTNPGATPINKILNALKGRNAIIVAPSPKGQSTCARLLEFVHAQLDLLGAPRDLVQCLPAPITKEATQELMRLADLVVATGSQANIRAAYASGTPAFGVGAGNVTVIIDEHADLASAAQKILVSKSFDNATSCSSENGLILIDSVYDAGIKALEAVGGVMLDAADKQRLQAIMFQNGKLTATLTAQSASYIAKKVGLLHPKAKDAKFLMVEETGYGPSAPFSGEKLSPVLTVWRASNFKQAKELLAHIYSYQGAGHSVGLHTAAKGEILEDRAAQLAQELPVARVIVNQAHAIATGGSFDNGLPFSLSMGCGTWGKNNFSENMNYRHYLNISRIVRVIPEKLPKLEDLLEHYFHRFPK
;
A
#
# COMPACT_ATOMS: atom_id res chain seq x y z
N MET A 1 -24.41 -12.09 41.56
CA MET A 1 -24.93 -12.09 40.18
C MET A 1 -23.85 -11.50 39.32
N ASN A 2 -23.08 -12.35 38.61
CA ASN A 2 -22.09 -11.86 37.61
C ASN A 2 -22.88 -11.37 36.40
N THR A 3 -23.12 -10.07 36.30
CA THR A 3 -23.49 -9.47 35.04
C THR A 3 -22.27 -9.60 34.13
N SER A 4 -22.24 -10.64 33.30
CA SER A 4 -21.26 -10.70 32.22
C SER A 4 -21.51 -9.50 31.30
N THR A 5 -20.75 -8.43 31.47
CA THR A 5 -20.79 -7.30 30.57
C THR A 5 -20.40 -7.83 29.18
N VAL A 6 -21.37 -7.77 28.26
CA VAL A 6 -21.12 -8.12 26.83
C VAL A 6 -19.93 -7.29 26.34
N SER A 7 -18.98 -7.95 25.71
CA SER A 7 -17.81 -7.24 25.15
C SER A 7 -18.28 -6.11 24.22
N PRO A 8 -17.72 -4.91 24.32
CA PRO A 8 -18.04 -3.82 23.40
C PRO A 8 -17.89 -4.18 21.92
N VAL A 9 -17.01 -5.13 21.60
CA VAL A 9 -16.80 -5.62 20.23
C VAL A 9 -17.99 -6.42 19.72
N VAL A 10 -18.58 -7.25 20.59
CA VAL A 10 -19.77 -8.06 20.25
C VAL A 10 -20.96 -7.14 19.90
N ASP A 11 -21.15 -6.06 20.66
CA ASP A 11 -22.19 -5.07 20.37
C ASP A 11 -21.94 -4.34 19.03
N LEU A 12 -20.70 -3.91 18.77
CA LEU A 12 -20.31 -3.30 17.50
C LEU A 12 -20.63 -4.22 16.31
N ILE A 13 -20.26 -5.49 16.39
CA ILE A 13 -20.53 -6.50 15.36
C ILE A 13 -22.04 -6.70 15.15
N ALA A 14 -22.84 -6.76 16.23
CA ALA A 14 -24.28 -6.93 16.13
C ALA A 14 -24.95 -5.76 15.42
N ARG A 15 -24.57 -4.51 15.77
CA ARG A 15 -25.05 -3.30 15.11
C ARG A 15 -24.60 -3.21 13.66
N ALA A 16 -23.33 -3.53 13.38
CA ALA A 16 -22.81 -3.57 12.00
C ALA A 16 -23.59 -4.58 11.13
N ARG A 17 -23.88 -5.78 11.64
CA ARG A 17 -24.68 -6.79 10.93
C ARG A 17 -26.10 -6.29 10.64
N SER A 18 -26.73 -5.57 11.59
CA SER A 18 -28.04 -4.98 11.37
C SER A 18 -28.01 -3.91 10.30
N ALA A 19 -27.04 -3.01 10.33
CA ALA A 19 -26.86 -1.96 9.34
C ALA A 19 -26.54 -2.56 7.93
N GLN A 20 -25.71 -3.59 7.89
CA GLN A 20 -25.33 -4.27 6.65
C GLN A 20 -26.55 -4.89 5.95
N ARG A 21 -27.50 -5.47 6.68
CA ARG A 21 -28.75 -6.00 6.09
C ARG A 21 -29.57 -4.91 5.40
N VAL A 22 -29.56 -3.69 5.90
CA VAL A 22 -30.21 -2.54 5.24
C VAL A 22 -29.48 -2.21 3.94
N LEU A 23 -28.14 -2.18 3.98
CA LEU A 23 -27.32 -1.87 2.80
C LEU A 23 -27.40 -2.96 1.71
N ASP A 24 -27.60 -4.24 2.09
CA ASP A 24 -27.75 -5.33 1.11
C ASP A 24 -28.94 -5.15 0.16
N ALA A 25 -29.97 -4.41 0.58
CA ALA A 25 -31.13 -4.08 -0.24
C ALA A 25 -30.89 -2.90 -1.22
N TYR A 26 -29.76 -2.20 -1.12
CA TYR A 26 -29.50 -1.03 -1.97
C TYR A 26 -29.26 -1.43 -3.42
N THR A 27 -29.83 -0.64 -4.33
CA THR A 27 -29.54 -0.70 -5.77
C THR A 27 -28.11 -0.22 -6.05
N GLN A 28 -27.60 -0.52 -7.26
CA GLN A 28 -26.29 -0.01 -7.70
C GLN A 28 -26.21 1.51 -7.58
N GLN A 29 -27.26 2.22 -7.98
CA GLN A 29 -27.33 3.67 -7.97
C GLN A 29 -27.27 4.24 -6.54
N GLN A 30 -27.96 3.60 -5.60
CA GLN A 30 -27.88 3.98 -4.18
C GLN A 30 -26.52 3.74 -3.56
N VAL A 31 -25.85 2.60 -3.91
CA VAL A 31 -24.49 2.30 -3.48
C VAL A 31 -23.49 3.29 -4.06
N ASP A 32 -23.65 3.68 -5.33
CA ASP A 32 -22.79 4.67 -5.97
C ASP A 32 -22.91 6.03 -5.31
N LEU A 33 -24.13 6.48 -5.07
CA LEU A 33 -24.39 7.74 -4.35
C LEU A 33 -23.82 7.71 -2.92
N LEU A 34 -24.00 6.59 -2.21
CA LEU A 34 -23.46 6.41 -0.85
C LEU A 34 -21.93 6.52 -0.83
N THR A 35 -21.24 5.84 -1.75
CA THR A 35 -19.77 5.90 -1.82
C THR A 35 -19.27 7.28 -2.20
N GLN A 36 -19.94 8.00 -3.10
CA GLN A 36 -19.61 9.39 -3.46
C GLN A 36 -19.79 10.34 -2.28
N ALA A 37 -20.92 10.25 -1.56
CA ALA A 37 -21.17 11.06 -0.39
C ALA A 37 -20.14 10.82 0.72
N VAL A 38 -19.81 9.55 1.00
CA VAL A 38 -18.79 9.21 2.00
C VAL A 38 -17.39 9.65 1.56
N ALA A 39 -17.07 9.63 0.28
CA ALA A 39 -15.80 10.17 -0.23
C ALA A 39 -15.69 11.69 0.00
N TRP A 40 -16.81 12.42 -0.08
CA TRP A 40 -16.86 13.86 0.20
C TRP A 40 -16.50 14.21 1.66
N ALA A 41 -16.63 13.26 2.59
CA ALA A 41 -16.20 13.44 3.98
C ALA A 41 -14.72 13.82 4.11
N ILE A 42 -13.85 13.40 3.18
CA ILE A 42 -12.42 13.74 3.17
C ILE A 42 -11.99 14.57 1.96
N LEU A 43 -12.76 14.57 0.87
CA LEU A 43 -12.45 15.37 -0.33
C LEU A 43 -12.81 16.84 -0.16
N GLU A 44 -13.74 17.18 0.73
CA GLU A 44 -14.08 18.56 1.03
C GLU A 44 -12.85 19.27 1.62
N PRO A 45 -12.42 20.42 1.02
CA PRO A 45 -11.12 21.03 1.31
C PRO A 45 -10.87 21.35 2.79
N SER A 46 -11.85 21.88 3.50
CA SER A 46 -11.70 22.25 4.92
C SER A 46 -11.56 21.00 5.81
N ARG A 47 -12.37 19.97 5.57
CA ARG A 47 -12.31 18.69 6.28
C ARG A 47 -10.99 17.97 6.02
N ASN A 48 -10.54 17.97 4.75
CA ASN A 48 -9.25 17.38 4.38
C ASN A 48 -8.10 18.05 5.15
N ARG A 49 -8.09 19.39 5.22
CA ARG A 49 -7.11 20.16 5.99
C ARG A 49 -7.10 19.77 7.47
N VAL A 50 -8.26 19.76 8.10
CA VAL A 50 -8.41 19.36 9.52
C VAL A 50 -7.89 17.95 9.76
N LEU A 51 -8.21 17.00 8.89
CA LEU A 51 -7.73 15.61 9.02
C LEU A 51 -6.22 15.48 8.82
N ALA A 52 -5.63 16.26 7.91
CA ALA A 52 -4.19 16.25 7.68
C ALA A 52 -3.41 16.85 8.86
N GLU A 53 -3.88 17.98 9.39
CA GLU A 53 -3.29 18.63 10.57
C GLU A 53 -3.38 17.73 11.80
N LEU A 54 -4.55 17.14 12.05
CA LEU A 54 -4.76 16.21 13.16
C LEU A 54 -3.88 14.96 13.02
N ALA A 55 -3.74 14.41 11.80
CA ALA A 55 -2.89 13.25 11.54
C ALA A 55 -1.42 13.49 11.91
N VAL A 56 -0.88 14.66 11.57
CA VAL A 56 0.50 15.03 11.96
C VAL A 56 0.60 15.28 13.45
N ALA A 57 -0.36 15.98 14.06
CA ALA A 57 -0.38 16.26 15.49
C ALA A 57 -0.45 14.96 16.33
N ASP A 58 -1.31 14.02 15.96
CA ASP A 58 -1.50 12.74 16.66
C ASP A 58 -0.27 11.84 16.58
N THR A 59 0.33 11.77 15.40
CA THR A 59 1.34 10.74 15.09
C THR A 59 2.77 11.26 15.16
N GLY A 60 2.96 12.56 14.95
CA GLY A 60 4.28 13.17 14.73
C GLY A 60 4.92 12.75 13.41
N LEU A 61 4.15 12.20 12.44
CA LEU A 61 4.66 11.59 11.21
C LEU A 61 4.23 12.35 9.97
N GLY A 62 5.17 12.59 9.06
CA GLY A 62 4.91 13.15 7.73
C GLY A 62 4.80 14.67 7.69
N ASP A 63 4.09 15.17 6.69
CA ASP A 63 3.90 16.59 6.38
C ASP A 63 2.42 16.89 6.09
N VAL A 64 1.91 18.02 6.61
CA VAL A 64 0.49 18.40 6.49
C VAL A 64 0.07 18.60 5.04
N GLU A 65 0.86 19.38 4.26
CA GLU A 65 0.53 19.68 2.86
C GLU A 65 0.52 18.42 1.99
N ASP A 66 1.47 17.53 2.24
CA ASP A 66 1.55 16.27 1.52
C ASP A 66 0.44 15.30 1.95
N LYS A 67 0.00 15.32 3.21
CA LYS A 67 -1.18 14.56 3.65
C LYS A 67 -2.47 15.10 3.01
N VAL A 68 -2.64 16.41 2.87
CA VAL A 68 -3.75 17.00 2.13
C VAL A 68 -3.77 16.51 0.68
N LYS A 69 -2.62 16.57 -0.02
CA LYS A 69 -2.46 16.06 -1.38
C LYS A 69 -2.74 14.55 -1.46
N LYS A 70 -2.21 13.77 -0.52
CA LYS A 70 -2.41 12.33 -0.46
C LYS A 70 -3.88 11.97 -0.27
N ASN A 71 -4.54 12.56 0.73
CA ASN A 71 -5.95 12.35 1.01
C ASN A 71 -6.79 12.63 -0.23
N TYR A 72 -6.56 13.78 -0.87
CA TYR A 72 -7.28 14.18 -2.08
C TYR A 72 -7.02 13.23 -3.24
N ARG A 73 -5.77 13.08 -3.68
CA ARG A 73 -5.43 12.33 -4.89
C ARG A 73 -5.80 10.84 -4.78
N LYS A 74 -5.52 10.20 -3.64
CA LYS A 74 -5.81 8.77 -3.45
C LYS A 74 -7.30 8.50 -3.34
N THR A 75 -8.07 9.39 -2.70
CA THR A 75 -9.52 9.25 -2.63
C THR A 75 -10.18 9.56 -3.97
N LEU A 76 -9.77 10.62 -4.67
CA LEU A 76 -10.30 10.97 -6.00
C LEU A 76 -10.08 9.83 -7.00
N GLY A 77 -8.87 9.26 -7.02
CA GLY A 77 -8.56 8.13 -7.90
C GLY A 77 -9.36 6.88 -7.54
N LEU A 78 -9.54 6.59 -6.25
CA LEU A 78 -10.40 5.48 -5.82
C LEU A 78 -11.86 5.70 -6.26
N VAL A 79 -12.41 6.90 -6.10
CA VAL A 79 -13.78 7.21 -6.56
C VAL A 79 -13.91 6.99 -8.07
N ARG A 80 -12.92 7.40 -8.87
CA ARG A 80 -12.88 7.08 -10.32
C ARG A 80 -13.02 5.59 -10.56
N ASP A 81 -12.23 4.77 -9.86
CA ASP A 81 -12.22 3.32 -10.04
C ASP A 81 -13.55 2.69 -9.56
N LEU A 82 -14.11 3.19 -8.46
CA LEU A 82 -15.38 2.70 -7.92
C LEU A 82 -16.58 3.09 -8.78
N ASN A 83 -16.60 4.29 -9.36
CA ASN A 83 -17.68 4.71 -10.26
C ASN A 83 -17.78 3.83 -11.52
N ALA A 84 -16.67 3.29 -12.00
CA ALA A 84 -16.64 2.35 -13.12
C ALA A 84 -17.02 0.91 -12.72
N ALA A 85 -17.16 0.61 -11.42
CA ALA A 85 -17.34 -0.74 -10.92
C ALA A 85 -18.81 -1.10 -10.72
N LYS A 86 -19.24 -2.23 -11.27
CA LYS A 86 -20.53 -2.86 -10.99
C LYS A 86 -20.38 -3.84 -9.84
N THR A 87 -21.15 -3.64 -8.75
CA THR A 87 -21.02 -4.42 -7.50
C THR A 87 -22.36 -4.88 -6.94
N VAL A 88 -23.46 -4.67 -7.69
CA VAL A 88 -24.82 -5.07 -7.30
C VAL A 88 -25.45 -5.91 -8.39
N GLY A 89 -26.04 -7.04 -8.01
CA GLY A 89 -26.73 -7.93 -8.93
C GLY A 89 -25.80 -8.63 -9.91
N LEU A 90 -26.27 -8.83 -11.14
CA LEU A 90 -25.50 -9.45 -12.22
C LEU A 90 -24.34 -8.55 -12.64
N ILE A 91 -23.11 -9.02 -12.48
CA ILE A 91 -21.88 -8.28 -12.81
C ILE A 91 -21.16 -8.80 -14.06
N ALA A 92 -21.34 -10.07 -14.39
CA ALA A 92 -20.81 -10.68 -15.59
C ALA A 92 -21.75 -11.78 -16.11
N HIS A 93 -21.81 -11.94 -17.43
CA HIS A 93 -22.51 -13.04 -18.09
C HIS A 93 -21.72 -13.45 -19.32
N ASN A 94 -21.42 -14.74 -19.41
CA ASN A 94 -20.77 -15.33 -20.56
C ASN A 94 -21.68 -16.43 -21.14
N PRO A 95 -22.33 -16.19 -22.30
CA PRO A 95 -23.20 -17.17 -22.91
C PRO A 95 -22.48 -18.42 -23.45
N GLU A 96 -21.20 -18.31 -23.81
CA GLU A 96 -20.40 -19.43 -24.29
C GLU A 96 -20.10 -20.47 -23.22
N THR A 97 -19.91 -20.02 -21.99
CA THR A 97 -19.68 -20.89 -20.82
C THR A 97 -20.94 -21.16 -20.01
N GLY A 98 -22.05 -20.50 -20.33
CA GLY A 98 -23.31 -20.60 -19.59
C GLY A 98 -23.25 -20.01 -18.17
N VAL A 99 -22.19 -19.23 -17.83
CA VAL A 99 -21.97 -18.73 -16.50
C VAL A 99 -22.42 -17.28 -16.37
N SER A 100 -23.19 -17.02 -15.30
CA SER A 100 -23.56 -15.66 -14.86
C SER A 100 -23.04 -15.43 -13.46
N GLU A 101 -22.40 -14.29 -13.20
CA GLU A 101 -21.82 -13.93 -11.90
C GLU A 101 -22.63 -12.81 -11.24
N TYR A 102 -22.95 -13.00 -9.97
CA TYR A 102 -23.69 -12.04 -9.15
C TYR A 102 -22.81 -11.62 -7.97
N ALA A 103 -22.62 -10.31 -7.81
CA ALA A 103 -21.91 -9.75 -6.66
C ALA A 103 -22.75 -9.86 -5.38
N ARG A 104 -22.12 -10.37 -4.32
CA ARG A 104 -22.71 -10.49 -2.98
C ARG A 104 -21.78 -9.82 -1.97
N PRO A 105 -22.29 -9.17 -0.91
CA PRO A 105 -21.43 -8.68 0.18
C PRO A 105 -20.73 -9.83 0.91
N VAL A 106 -19.60 -9.51 1.54
CA VAL A 106 -18.94 -10.44 2.48
C VAL A 106 -19.59 -10.39 3.85
N GLY A 107 -20.13 -9.24 4.26
CA GLY A 107 -20.77 -9.01 5.56
C GLY A 107 -20.16 -7.86 6.35
N VAL A 108 -19.57 -8.13 7.52
CA VAL A 108 -18.88 -7.15 8.37
C VAL A 108 -17.37 -7.25 8.16
N VAL A 109 -16.73 -6.14 7.82
CA VAL A 109 -15.29 -6.02 7.58
C VAL A 109 -14.59 -5.46 8.81
N ALA A 110 -13.56 -6.14 9.31
CA ALA A 110 -12.62 -5.61 10.30
C ALA A 110 -11.44 -4.94 9.57
N ALA A 111 -11.27 -3.63 9.74
CA ALA A 111 -10.23 -2.86 9.07
C ALA A 111 -9.15 -2.41 10.05
N ILE A 112 -7.97 -3.04 9.99
CA ILE A 112 -6.82 -2.64 10.82
C ILE A 112 -6.01 -1.62 10.04
N THR A 113 -5.74 -0.44 10.65
CA THR A 113 -5.10 0.67 9.94
C THR A 113 -3.87 1.22 10.68
N PRO A 114 -2.82 1.65 9.93
CA PRO A 114 -1.56 2.09 10.51
C PRO A 114 -1.60 3.54 11.01
N SER A 115 -0.61 3.94 11.80
CA SER A 115 -0.39 5.33 12.20
C SER A 115 0.14 6.23 11.08
N THR A 116 0.77 5.68 10.05
CA THR A 116 1.38 6.47 8.98
C THR A 116 0.38 7.27 8.15
N ASN A 117 -0.85 6.75 8.00
CA ASN A 117 -1.91 7.40 7.23
C ASN A 117 -3.28 7.22 7.91
N PRO A 118 -3.52 7.87 9.07
CA PRO A 118 -4.70 7.61 9.91
C PRO A 118 -6.02 8.17 9.34
N GLY A 119 -5.96 9.02 8.31
CA GLY A 119 -7.12 9.47 7.53
C GLY A 119 -7.28 8.70 6.21
N ALA A 120 -6.23 8.70 5.38
CA ALA A 120 -6.29 8.14 4.02
C ALA A 120 -6.52 6.62 3.99
N THR A 121 -5.90 5.84 4.90
CA THR A 121 -6.07 4.39 4.90
C THR A 121 -7.46 3.96 5.37
N PRO A 122 -8.03 4.50 6.45
CA PRO A 122 -9.40 4.20 6.83
C PRO A 122 -10.40 4.51 5.72
N ILE A 123 -10.39 5.71 5.14
CA ILE A 123 -11.38 6.06 4.09
C ILE A 123 -11.25 5.17 2.85
N ASN A 124 -10.04 4.78 2.46
CA ASN A 124 -9.82 3.85 1.35
C ASN A 124 -10.53 2.51 1.60
N LYS A 125 -10.41 1.95 2.81
CA LYS A 125 -11.07 0.70 3.20
C LYS A 125 -12.59 0.87 3.32
N ILE A 126 -13.06 1.98 3.90
CA ILE A 126 -14.48 2.30 4.06
C ILE A 126 -15.17 2.35 2.69
N LEU A 127 -14.61 3.07 1.73
CA LEU A 127 -15.20 3.21 0.40
C LEU A 127 -15.28 1.86 -0.34
N ASN A 128 -14.23 1.03 -0.28
CA ASN A 128 -14.27 -0.31 -0.87
C ASN A 128 -15.30 -1.22 -0.19
N ALA A 129 -15.40 -1.18 1.13
CA ALA A 129 -16.39 -1.96 1.88
C ALA A 129 -17.82 -1.57 1.55
N LEU A 130 -18.14 -0.27 1.60
CA LEU A 130 -19.47 0.25 1.25
C LEU A 130 -19.84 -0.02 -0.20
N LYS A 131 -18.89 0.09 -1.14
CA LYS A 131 -19.11 -0.27 -2.54
C LYS A 131 -19.49 -1.73 -2.69
N GLY A 132 -18.93 -2.62 -1.87
CA GLY A 132 -19.30 -4.04 -1.79
C GLY A 132 -20.56 -4.34 -0.97
N ARG A 133 -21.27 -3.31 -0.50
CA ARG A 133 -22.44 -3.40 0.41
C ARG A 133 -22.12 -4.06 1.76
N ASN A 134 -20.92 -3.85 2.28
CA ASN A 134 -20.48 -4.34 3.58
C ASN A 134 -20.55 -3.24 4.64
N ALA A 135 -20.82 -3.62 5.89
CA ALA A 135 -20.48 -2.78 7.02
C ALA A 135 -19.00 -2.92 7.37
N ILE A 136 -18.42 -1.90 8.00
CA ILE A 136 -17.00 -1.89 8.33
C ILE A 136 -16.78 -1.34 9.74
N ILE A 137 -15.90 -2.00 10.50
CA ILE A 137 -15.43 -1.54 11.81
C ILE A 137 -13.92 -1.30 11.72
N VAL A 138 -13.52 -0.06 11.91
CA VAL A 138 -12.10 0.35 11.85
C VAL A 138 -11.46 0.15 13.22
N ALA A 139 -10.31 -0.52 13.25
CA ALA A 139 -9.40 -0.58 14.38
C ALA A 139 -8.15 0.25 14.04
N PRO A 140 -8.12 1.55 14.34
CA PRO A 140 -6.98 2.39 14.05
C PRO A 140 -5.80 2.10 14.98
N SER A 141 -4.60 2.47 14.54
CA SER A 141 -3.46 2.56 15.46
C SER A 141 -3.80 3.53 16.61
N PRO A 142 -3.42 3.22 17.86
CA PRO A 142 -3.68 4.12 18.99
C PRO A 142 -3.23 5.58 18.74
N LYS A 143 -2.12 5.79 18.05
CA LYS A 143 -1.62 7.13 17.70
C LYS A 143 -2.48 7.87 16.66
N GLY A 144 -3.28 7.19 15.87
CA GLY A 144 -4.15 7.80 14.84
C GLY A 144 -5.63 7.75 15.20
N GLN A 145 -5.95 7.47 16.46
CA GLN A 145 -7.33 7.26 16.90
C GLN A 145 -8.19 8.52 16.77
N SER A 146 -7.71 9.67 17.21
CA SER A 146 -8.48 10.92 17.15
C SER A 146 -8.70 11.37 15.71
N THR A 147 -7.71 11.19 14.82
CA THR A 147 -7.86 11.43 13.38
C THR A 147 -8.95 10.53 12.78
N CYS A 148 -8.96 9.25 13.13
CA CYS A 148 -9.95 8.31 12.64
C CYS A 148 -11.35 8.65 13.18
N ALA A 149 -11.47 8.98 14.46
CA ALA A 149 -12.74 9.41 15.07
C ALA A 149 -13.30 10.66 14.38
N ARG A 150 -12.44 11.66 14.11
CA ARG A 150 -12.84 12.87 13.39
C ARG A 150 -13.27 12.58 11.96
N LEU A 151 -12.59 11.67 11.26
CA LEU A 151 -13.02 11.20 9.95
C LEU A 151 -14.43 10.57 10.02
N LEU A 152 -14.70 9.73 11.02
CA LEU A 152 -15.99 9.09 11.17
C LEU A 152 -17.11 10.08 11.46
N GLU A 153 -16.87 11.15 12.20
CA GLU A 153 -17.85 12.23 12.36
C GLU A 153 -18.26 12.82 11.01
N PHE A 154 -17.29 13.08 10.13
CA PHE A 154 -17.57 13.57 8.78
C PHE A 154 -18.28 12.53 7.91
N VAL A 155 -17.91 11.26 8.03
CA VAL A 155 -18.58 10.13 7.34
C VAL A 155 -20.04 10.01 7.82
N HIS A 156 -20.27 10.01 9.13
CA HIS A 156 -21.61 9.90 9.70
C HIS A 156 -22.53 11.07 9.26
N ALA A 157 -21.97 12.27 9.16
CA ALA A 157 -22.74 13.40 8.63
C ALA A 157 -23.19 13.18 7.17
N GLN A 158 -22.40 12.47 6.36
CA GLN A 158 -22.81 12.10 4.99
C GLN A 158 -23.83 10.95 4.99
N LEU A 159 -23.69 9.98 5.88
CA LEU A 159 -24.67 8.90 6.03
C LEU A 159 -26.03 9.44 6.43
N ASP A 160 -26.08 10.39 7.40
CA ASP A 160 -27.31 11.03 7.85
C ASP A 160 -28.03 11.77 6.73
N LEU A 161 -27.32 12.51 5.87
CA LEU A 161 -27.89 13.20 4.70
C LEU A 161 -28.61 12.25 3.74
N LEU A 162 -28.17 10.98 3.69
CA LEU A 162 -28.75 9.94 2.83
C LEU A 162 -29.77 9.07 3.57
N GLY A 163 -30.01 9.28 4.87
CA GLY A 163 -30.82 8.39 5.69
C GLY A 163 -30.24 6.99 5.84
N ALA A 164 -28.94 6.83 5.63
CA ALA A 164 -28.25 5.56 5.75
C ALA A 164 -27.81 5.28 7.21
N PRO A 165 -27.84 4.01 7.68
CA PRO A 165 -27.45 3.69 9.05
C PRO A 165 -26.02 4.11 9.38
N ARG A 166 -25.80 4.84 10.46
CA ARG A 166 -24.44 5.21 10.93
C ARG A 166 -23.58 3.98 11.23
N ASP A 167 -24.19 2.91 11.71
CA ASP A 167 -23.51 1.65 12.07
C ASP A 167 -22.96 0.88 10.86
N LEU A 168 -23.14 1.37 9.63
CA LEU A 168 -22.40 0.91 8.45
C LEU A 168 -20.90 1.17 8.57
N VAL A 169 -20.50 2.22 9.30
CA VAL A 169 -19.10 2.60 9.49
C VAL A 169 -18.88 2.89 10.97
N GLN A 170 -18.15 2.02 11.62
CA GLN A 170 -17.86 2.12 13.05
C GLN A 170 -16.34 2.11 13.30
N CYS A 171 -15.93 2.46 14.51
CA CYS A 171 -14.57 2.41 14.99
C CYS A 171 -14.52 1.73 16.36
N LEU A 172 -13.45 1.00 16.66
CA LEU A 172 -13.22 0.54 18.02
C LEU A 172 -13.16 1.74 18.99
N PRO A 173 -13.83 1.67 20.14
CA PRO A 173 -13.78 2.74 21.14
C PRO A 173 -12.40 2.83 21.81
N ALA A 174 -12.08 4.02 22.29
CA ALA A 174 -10.88 4.23 23.10
C ALA A 174 -11.00 3.57 24.48
N PRO A 175 -9.90 3.05 25.04
CA PRO A 175 -8.57 2.87 24.42
C PRO A 175 -8.54 1.68 23.46
N ILE A 176 -7.86 1.83 22.32
CA ILE A 176 -7.69 0.71 21.38
C ILE A 176 -6.71 -0.29 21.98
N THR A 177 -7.21 -1.47 22.35
CA THR A 177 -6.39 -2.54 22.92
C THR A 177 -6.09 -3.63 21.91
N LYS A 178 -5.06 -4.41 22.18
CA LYS A 178 -4.69 -5.56 21.35
C LYS A 178 -5.78 -6.63 21.41
N GLU A 179 -6.35 -6.86 22.58
CA GLU A 179 -7.40 -7.85 22.85
C GLU A 179 -8.68 -7.51 22.07
N ALA A 180 -9.16 -6.25 22.15
CA ALA A 180 -10.32 -5.80 21.38
C ALA A 180 -10.08 -5.91 19.86
N THR A 181 -8.86 -5.58 19.40
CA THR A 181 -8.49 -5.71 17.98
C THR A 181 -8.49 -7.19 17.54
N GLN A 182 -7.96 -8.09 18.36
CA GLN A 182 -7.98 -9.53 18.07
C GLN A 182 -9.40 -10.13 18.11
N GLU A 183 -10.23 -9.67 19.05
CA GLU A 183 -11.62 -10.07 19.13
C GLU A 183 -12.40 -9.62 17.91
N LEU A 184 -12.20 -8.37 17.46
CA LEU A 184 -12.78 -7.84 16.22
C LEU A 184 -12.38 -8.68 15.00
N MET A 185 -11.11 -9.04 14.89
CA MET A 185 -10.64 -9.91 13.80
C MET A 185 -11.34 -11.28 13.78
N ARG A 186 -11.61 -11.87 14.96
CA ARG A 186 -12.28 -13.19 15.06
C ARG A 186 -13.78 -13.14 14.78
N LEU A 187 -14.44 -12.03 15.07
CA LEU A 187 -15.90 -11.91 14.98
C LEU A 187 -16.40 -11.34 13.64
N ALA A 188 -15.52 -10.72 12.87
CA ALA A 188 -15.83 -10.20 11.56
C ALA A 188 -15.91 -11.32 10.49
N ASP A 189 -16.45 -10.98 9.32
CA ASP A 189 -16.57 -11.89 8.19
C ASP A 189 -15.36 -11.80 7.24
N LEU A 190 -14.66 -10.66 7.26
CA LEU A 190 -13.43 -10.40 6.53
C LEU A 190 -12.51 -9.49 7.34
N VAL A 191 -11.22 -9.80 7.38
CA VAL A 191 -10.19 -8.92 7.95
C VAL A 191 -9.37 -8.28 6.84
N VAL A 192 -9.21 -6.95 6.90
CA VAL A 192 -8.35 -6.19 5.98
C VAL A 192 -7.32 -5.42 6.80
N ALA A 193 -6.09 -5.91 6.86
CA ALA A 193 -5.05 -5.37 7.73
C ALA A 193 -3.93 -4.69 6.92
N THR A 194 -3.62 -3.43 7.29
CA THR A 194 -2.46 -2.69 6.77
C THR A 194 -1.66 -2.15 7.96
N GLY A 195 -0.37 -2.42 8.00
CA GLY A 195 0.48 -1.92 9.08
C GLY A 195 1.62 -2.85 9.47
N SER A 196 1.86 -3.02 10.77
CA SER A 196 2.98 -3.80 11.28
C SER A 196 2.87 -5.29 10.93
N GLN A 197 4.01 -5.95 10.75
CA GLN A 197 4.06 -7.41 10.51
C GLN A 197 3.39 -8.21 11.64
N ALA A 198 3.37 -7.68 12.87
CA ALA A 198 2.67 -8.31 13.98
C ALA A 198 1.15 -8.33 13.76
N ASN A 199 0.58 -7.20 13.32
CA ASN A 199 -0.86 -7.11 13.01
C ASN A 199 -1.23 -8.00 11.81
N ILE A 200 -0.36 -8.07 10.79
CA ILE A 200 -0.58 -8.93 9.62
C ILE A 200 -0.61 -10.40 10.03
N ARG A 201 0.37 -10.84 10.85
CA ARG A 201 0.37 -12.21 11.39
C ARG A 201 -0.88 -12.48 12.24
N ALA A 202 -1.30 -11.53 13.07
CA ALA A 202 -2.52 -11.68 13.87
C ALA A 202 -3.78 -11.78 13.00
N ALA A 203 -3.86 -11.02 11.90
CA ALA A 203 -4.96 -11.12 10.95
C ALA A 203 -5.04 -12.52 10.31
N TYR A 204 -3.93 -13.04 9.79
CA TYR A 204 -3.91 -14.39 9.21
C TYR A 204 -4.13 -15.51 10.25
N ALA A 205 -3.76 -15.28 11.50
CA ALA A 205 -3.97 -16.23 12.60
C ALA A 205 -5.36 -16.14 13.27
N SER A 206 -6.20 -15.19 12.86
CA SER A 206 -7.53 -14.97 13.49
C SER A 206 -8.54 -16.07 13.21
N GLY A 207 -8.34 -16.86 12.18
CA GLY A 207 -9.32 -17.85 11.69
C GLY A 207 -10.38 -17.27 10.76
N THR A 208 -10.43 -15.95 10.60
CA THR A 208 -11.30 -15.23 9.66
C THR A 208 -10.56 -15.04 8.33
N PRO A 209 -11.22 -15.13 7.17
CA PRO A 209 -10.62 -14.76 5.89
C PRO A 209 -9.96 -13.38 5.98
N ALA A 210 -8.70 -13.28 5.53
CA ALA A 210 -7.93 -12.06 5.76
C ALA A 210 -7.09 -11.66 4.55
N PHE A 211 -7.00 -10.35 4.31
CA PHE A 211 -6.03 -9.72 3.43
C PHE A 211 -5.10 -8.82 4.27
N GLY A 212 -3.81 -9.13 4.24
CA GLY A 212 -2.82 -8.40 5.01
C GLY A 212 -1.70 -7.88 4.12
N VAL A 213 -1.28 -6.63 4.34
CA VAL A 213 -0.14 -6.00 3.67
C VAL A 213 0.73 -5.29 4.69
N GLY A 214 2.02 -5.55 4.63
CA GLY A 214 3.00 -5.05 5.60
C GLY A 214 4.07 -4.14 4.99
N ALA A 215 5.30 -4.30 5.49
CA ALA A 215 6.46 -3.52 5.11
C ALA A 215 6.86 -3.71 3.65
N GLY A 216 7.40 -2.65 3.06
CA GLY A 216 8.13 -2.68 1.80
C GLY A 216 9.63 -2.47 2.02
N ASN A 217 10.42 -2.59 0.97
CA ASN A 217 11.81 -2.12 0.90
C ASN A 217 12.15 -1.86 -0.56
N VAL A 218 11.59 -0.78 -1.10
CA VAL A 218 11.69 -0.48 -2.52
C VAL A 218 13.13 -0.12 -2.89
N THR A 219 13.68 -0.82 -3.87
CA THR A 219 14.95 -0.47 -4.51
C THR A 219 14.70 -0.20 -6.00
N VAL A 220 15.38 0.80 -6.53
CA VAL A 220 15.23 1.28 -7.90
C VAL A 220 16.55 1.16 -8.64
N ILE A 221 16.53 0.65 -9.87
CA ILE A 221 17.70 0.62 -10.76
C ILE A 221 17.66 1.88 -11.65
N ILE A 222 18.79 2.58 -11.74
CA ILE A 222 19.05 3.62 -12.73
C ILE A 222 20.07 3.05 -13.70
N ASP A 223 19.62 2.73 -14.90
CA ASP A 223 20.46 2.07 -15.90
C ASP A 223 21.26 3.09 -16.75
N GLU A 224 22.15 2.56 -17.60
CA GLU A 224 23.03 3.37 -18.44
C GLU A 224 22.33 4.16 -19.56
N HIS A 225 21.04 3.85 -19.79
CA HIS A 225 20.20 4.57 -20.74
C HIS A 225 19.31 5.64 -20.07
N ALA A 226 19.36 5.77 -18.73
CA ALA A 226 18.46 6.66 -18.02
C ALA A 226 18.68 8.14 -18.36
N ASP A 227 17.59 8.87 -18.49
CA ASP A 227 17.59 10.33 -18.35
C ASP A 227 17.78 10.67 -16.87
N LEU A 228 19.02 10.96 -16.50
CA LEU A 228 19.43 11.15 -15.11
C LEU A 228 18.73 12.33 -14.44
N ALA A 229 18.47 13.41 -15.18
CA ALA A 229 17.78 14.59 -14.66
C ALA A 229 16.30 14.27 -14.36
N SER A 230 15.64 13.58 -15.28
CA SER A 230 14.26 13.11 -15.11
C SER A 230 14.15 12.09 -13.98
N ALA A 231 15.09 11.14 -13.88
CA ALA A 231 15.14 10.15 -12.80
C ALA A 231 15.32 10.82 -11.43
N ALA A 232 16.29 11.74 -11.31
CA ALA A 232 16.55 12.46 -10.06
C ALA A 232 15.33 13.28 -9.60
N GLN A 233 14.62 13.93 -10.53
CA GLN A 233 13.41 14.69 -10.21
C GLN A 233 12.27 13.78 -9.71
N LYS A 234 12.09 12.59 -10.30
CA LYS A 234 11.09 11.61 -9.87
C LYS A 234 11.42 11.03 -8.49
N ILE A 235 12.70 10.75 -8.25
CA ILE A 235 13.20 10.30 -6.94
C ILE A 235 12.99 11.39 -5.89
N LEU A 236 13.30 12.66 -6.17
CA LEU A 236 13.02 13.76 -5.26
C LEU A 236 11.54 13.78 -4.89
N VAL A 237 10.63 13.81 -5.88
CA VAL A 237 9.18 13.85 -5.65
C VAL A 237 8.73 12.67 -4.79
N SER A 238 9.21 11.48 -5.06
CA SER A 238 8.84 10.27 -4.33
C SER A 238 9.44 10.22 -2.93
N LYS A 239 10.72 10.56 -2.78
CA LYS A 239 11.47 10.41 -1.53
C LYS A 239 11.17 11.49 -0.50
N SER A 240 10.83 12.71 -0.96
CA SER A 240 10.46 13.81 -0.04
C SER A 240 8.98 13.78 0.34
N PHE A 241 8.11 13.16 -0.47
CA PHE A 241 6.67 13.17 -0.26
C PHE A 241 6.28 12.58 1.10
N ASP A 242 5.61 13.40 1.91
CA ASP A 242 5.14 13.04 3.26
C ASP A 242 6.29 12.45 4.14
N ASN A 243 7.51 12.98 3.98
CA ASN A 243 8.74 12.51 4.64
C ASN A 243 8.96 11.00 4.48
N ALA A 244 8.62 10.44 3.31
CA ALA A 244 8.75 9.01 3.00
C ALA A 244 7.99 8.08 3.96
N THR A 245 6.80 8.48 4.45
CA THR A 245 5.95 7.61 5.29
C THR A 245 5.37 6.42 4.54
N SER A 246 5.49 6.37 3.20
CA SER A 246 4.97 5.27 2.37
C SER A 246 5.97 4.12 2.28
N CYS A 247 5.50 2.88 2.46
CA CYS A 247 6.27 1.68 2.14
C CYS A 247 6.66 1.58 0.65
N SER A 248 6.05 2.40 -0.21
CA SER A 248 6.35 2.52 -1.64
C SER A 248 7.44 3.56 -1.93
N SER A 249 7.95 4.31 -0.94
CA SER A 249 9.06 5.23 -1.15
C SER A 249 10.36 4.45 -1.36
N GLU A 250 11.21 4.93 -2.24
CA GLU A 250 12.50 4.32 -2.50
C GLU A 250 13.33 4.24 -1.22
N ASN A 251 13.80 3.06 -0.87
CA ASN A 251 14.78 2.85 0.19
C ASN A 251 16.20 2.74 -0.33
N GLY A 252 16.34 2.30 -1.58
CA GLY A 252 17.62 2.14 -2.23
C GLY A 252 17.62 2.49 -3.70
N LEU A 253 18.80 2.88 -4.19
CA LEU A 253 19.12 3.06 -5.61
C LEU A 253 20.32 2.21 -5.96
N ILE A 254 20.24 1.52 -7.09
CA ILE A 254 21.39 0.85 -7.72
C ILE A 254 21.66 1.58 -9.03
N LEU A 255 22.80 2.25 -9.12
CA LEU A 255 23.25 2.92 -10.34
C LEU A 255 24.27 2.06 -11.06
N ILE A 256 24.10 1.94 -12.38
CA ILE A 256 25.10 1.30 -13.22
C ILE A 256 26.37 2.16 -13.26
N ASP A 257 27.52 1.53 -13.22
CA ASP A 257 28.84 2.16 -13.03
C ASP A 257 29.09 3.29 -14.02
N SER A 258 28.74 3.11 -15.29
CA SER A 258 28.94 4.09 -16.35
C SER A 258 28.19 5.42 -16.14
N VAL A 259 27.12 5.43 -15.33
CA VAL A 259 26.31 6.60 -15.01
C VAL A 259 26.34 6.97 -13.53
N TYR A 260 27.13 6.28 -12.72
CA TYR A 260 27.12 6.45 -11.28
C TYR A 260 27.43 7.90 -10.85
N ASP A 261 28.58 8.44 -11.23
CA ASP A 261 29.01 9.76 -10.79
C ASP A 261 28.10 10.89 -11.33
N ALA A 262 27.63 10.74 -12.57
CA ALA A 262 26.66 11.64 -13.17
C ALA A 262 25.29 11.55 -12.48
N GLY A 263 24.87 10.35 -12.11
CA GLY A 263 23.63 10.10 -11.37
C GLY A 263 23.67 10.70 -9.96
N ILE A 264 24.77 10.56 -9.24
CA ILE A 264 24.95 11.22 -7.92
C ILE A 264 24.86 12.74 -8.07
N LYS A 265 25.57 13.33 -9.04
CA LYS A 265 25.47 14.78 -9.32
C LYS A 265 24.05 15.24 -9.65
N ALA A 266 23.31 14.45 -10.42
CA ALA A 266 21.91 14.75 -10.74
C ALA A 266 21.01 14.71 -9.48
N LEU A 267 21.22 13.74 -8.59
CA LEU A 267 20.51 13.64 -7.31
C LEU A 267 20.88 14.81 -6.36
N GLU A 268 22.15 15.23 -6.33
CA GLU A 268 22.59 16.38 -5.55
C GLU A 268 22.01 17.69 -6.09
N ALA A 269 21.90 17.81 -7.41
CA ALA A 269 21.31 19.00 -8.07
C ALA A 269 19.83 19.22 -7.67
N VAL A 270 19.11 18.17 -7.31
CA VAL A 270 17.71 18.25 -6.83
C VAL A 270 17.58 18.29 -5.31
N GLY A 271 18.70 18.44 -4.58
CA GLY A 271 18.72 18.60 -3.12
C GLY A 271 19.02 17.35 -2.32
N GLY A 272 19.47 16.28 -2.95
CA GLY A 272 20.07 15.13 -2.27
C GLY A 272 21.43 15.51 -1.68
N VAL A 273 21.82 14.89 -0.57
CA VAL A 273 23.13 15.10 0.05
C VAL A 273 23.77 13.74 0.35
N MET A 274 24.92 13.48 -0.30
CA MET A 274 25.72 12.28 -0.02
C MET A 274 26.50 12.47 1.27
N LEU A 275 26.29 11.58 2.23
CA LEU A 275 26.99 11.61 3.51
C LEU A 275 28.35 10.92 3.39
N ASP A 276 29.35 11.50 4.02
CA ASP A 276 30.65 10.83 4.20
C ASP A 276 30.57 9.69 5.24
N ALA A 277 31.65 8.95 5.40
CA ALA A 277 31.72 7.82 6.30
C ALA A 277 31.44 8.20 7.77
N ALA A 278 31.88 9.38 8.22
CA ALA A 278 31.71 9.83 9.58
C ALA A 278 30.24 10.20 9.86
N ASP A 279 29.59 10.92 8.95
CA ASP A 279 28.16 11.26 9.06
C ASP A 279 27.26 10.04 8.87
N LYS A 280 27.63 9.09 7.99
CA LYS A 280 26.95 7.79 7.88
C LYS A 280 26.95 7.05 9.21
N GLN A 281 28.11 6.99 9.92
CA GLN A 281 28.20 6.33 11.23
C GLN A 281 27.34 7.04 12.29
N ARG A 282 27.34 8.39 12.33
CA ARG A 282 26.45 9.16 13.22
C ARG A 282 24.99 8.86 12.96
N LEU A 283 24.59 8.85 11.70
CA LEU A 283 23.21 8.53 11.31
C LEU A 283 22.83 7.11 11.71
N GLN A 284 23.71 6.13 11.44
CA GLN A 284 23.48 4.73 11.78
C GLN A 284 23.27 4.52 13.29
N ALA A 285 24.07 5.15 14.12
CA ALA A 285 24.00 5.00 15.59
C ALA A 285 22.65 5.45 16.18
N ILE A 286 21.99 6.44 15.58
CA ILE A 286 20.69 6.94 16.04
C ILE A 286 19.54 6.26 15.33
N MET A 287 19.69 5.99 14.03
CA MET A 287 18.61 5.41 13.21
C MET A 287 18.35 3.94 13.56
N PHE A 288 19.38 3.20 13.92
CA PHE A 288 19.26 1.77 14.22
C PHE A 288 19.75 1.46 15.63
N GLN A 289 18.93 0.82 16.46
CA GLN A 289 19.27 0.33 17.78
C GLN A 289 18.96 -1.15 17.88
N ASN A 290 19.93 -1.95 18.31
CA ASN A 290 19.80 -3.41 18.38
C ASN A 290 19.29 -4.04 17.06
N GLY A 291 19.78 -3.54 15.92
CA GLY A 291 19.39 -4.00 14.59
C GLY A 291 17.98 -3.61 14.16
N LYS A 292 17.28 -2.74 14.89
CA LYS A 292 15.92 -2.29 14.56
C LYS A 292 15.89 -0.79 14.32
N LEU A 293 15.07 -0.38 13.37
CA LEU A 293 14.79 1.03 13.08
C LEU A 293 14.16 1.70 14.31
N THR A 294 14.67 2.87 14.70
CA THR A 294 14.12 3.66 15.79
C THR A 294 12.96 4.53 15.30
N ALA A 295 11.97 4.75 16.17
CA ALA A 295 10.86 5.64 15.85
C ALA A 295 11.26 7.12 15.76
N THR A 296 12.43 7.49 16.32
CA THR A 296 12.88 8.89 16.49
C THR A 296 13.04 9.62 15.14
N LEU A 297 13.52 8.92 14.12
CA LEU A 297 13.80 9.50 12.81
C LEU A 297 12.77 9.08 11.74
N THR A 298 11.80 8.23 12.11
CA THR A 298 10.78 7.74 11.18
C THR A 298 9.87 8.88 10.72
N ALA A 299 9.72 9.04 9.41
CA ALA A 299 8.85 10.02 8.77
C ALA A 299 9.12 11.49 9.19
N GLN A 300 10.36 11.78 9.55
CA GLN A 300 10.83 13.13 9.81
C GLN A 300 11.51 13.71 8.57
N SER A 301 11.52 15.06 8.44
CA SER A 301 12.21 15.71 7.33
C SER A 301 13.73 15.46 7.38
N ALA A 302 14.39 15.49 6.21
CA ALA A 302 15.84 15.32 6.15
C ALA A 302 16.59 16.37 6.97
N SER A 303 16.12 17.62 7.01
CA SER A 303 16.66 18.70 7.83
C SER A 303 16.53 18.43 9.35
N TYR A 304 15.38 17.88 9.78
CA TYR A 304 15.20 17.45 11.16
C TYR A 304 16.17 16.31 11.52
N ILE A 305 16.28 15.31 10.64
CA ILE A 305 17.21 14.18 10.82
C ILE A 305 18.65 14.70 10.95
N ALA A 306 19.08 15.56 10.03
CA ALA A 306 20.43 16.15 10.05
C ALA A 306 20.72 16.87 11.36
N LYS A 307 19.79 17.69 11.84
CA LYS A 307 19.92 18.41 13.11
C LYS A 307 19.94 17.45 14.31
N LYS A 308 19.02 16.49 14.35
CA LYS A 308 18.86 15.54 15.47
C LYS A 308 20.07 14.63 15.62
N VAL A 309 20.68 14.23 14.51
CA VAL A 309 21.86 13.37 14.44
C VAL A 309 23.16 14.16 14.66
N GLY A 310 23.15 15.46 14.40
CA GLY A 310 24.34 16.30 14.43
C GLY A 310 25.27 16.02 13.23
N LEU A 311 24.69 15.92 12.01
CA LEU A 311 25.47 15.74 10.79
C LEU A 311 26.36 16.98 10.53
N LEU A 312 27.59 16.75 10.09
CA LEU A 312 28.59 17.80 9.87
C LEU A 312 28.62 18.29 8.41
N HIS A 313 28.06 17.53 7.48
CA HIS A 313 28.03 17.92 6.07
C HIS A 313 27.32 19.29 5.91
N PRO A 314 27.96 20.33 5.30
CA PRO A 314 27.46 21.71 5.33
C PRO A 314 26.07 21.89 4.69
N LYS A 315 25.71 21.04 3.71
CA LYS A 315 24.39 21.09 3.05
C LYS A 315 23.34 20.20 3.75
N ALA A 316 23.67 19.39 4.76
CA ALA A 316 22.75 18.44 5.35
C ALA A 316 21.52 19.10 5.98
N LYS A 317 21.67 20.32 6.54
CA LYS A 317 20.57 21.07 7.15
C LYS A 317 19.49 21.52 6.15
N ASP A 318 19.85 21.65 4.87
CA ASP A 318 18.94 22.09 3.79
C ASP A 318 18.57 20.94 2.84
N ALA A 319 19.01 19.71 3.15
CA ALA A 319 18.78 18.53 2.33
C ALA A 319 17.29 18.24 2.17
N LYS A 320 16.90 17.84 0.96
CA LYS A 320 15.57 17.27 0.68
C LYS A 320 15.53 15.79 1.03
N PHE A 321 16.62 15.09 0.81
CA PHE A 321 16.87 13.72 1.25
C PHE A 321 18.37 13.51 1.45
N LEU A 322 18.71 12.56 2.32
CA LEU A 322 20.08 12.16 2.63
C LEU A 322 20.41 10.88 1.85
N MET A 323 21.63 10.75 1.39
CA MET A 323 22.13 9.57 0.70
C MET A 323 23.28 8.93 1.48
N VAL A 324 23.28 7.60 1.56
CA VAL A 324 24.37 6.81 2.13
C VAL A 324 24.85 5.78 1.13
N GLU A 325 26.14 5.75 0.85
CA GLU A 325 26.74 4.73 0.00
C GLU A 325 26.90 3.42 0.80
N GLU A 326 26.53 2.30 0.16
CA GLU A 326 26.68 0.94 0.71
C GLU A 326 27.30 0.00 -0.34
N THR A 327 28.06 -0.96 0.17
CA THR A 327 28.58 -2.08 -0.64
C THR A 327 27.96 -3.41 -0.24
N GLY A 328 27.36 -3.48 0.95
CA GLY A 328 26.77 -4.67 1.54
C GLY A 328 25.24 -4.62 1.61
N TYR A 329 24.68 -5.68 2.16
CA TYR A 329 23.26 -5.84 2.45
C TYR A 329 23.06 -6.71 3.70
N GLY A 330 21.83 -6.73 4.22
CA GLY A 330 21.50 -7.57 5.37
C GLY A 330 21.76 -6.89 6.72
N PRO A 331 21.73 -7.65 7.82
CA PRO A 331 21.83 -7.09 9.18
C PRO A 331 23.12 -6.32 9.47
N SER A 332 24.23 -6.67 8.80
CA SER A 332 25.53 -5.98 8.93
C SER A 332 25.57 -4.64 8.17
N ALA A 333 24.66 -4.44 7.21
CA ALA A 333 24.49 -3.21 6.47
C ALA A 333 23.03 -2.72 6.62
N PRO A 334 22.64 -2.20 7.79
CA PRO A 334 21.23 -1.96 8.15
C PRO A 334 20.52 -0.94 7.24
N PHE A 335 21.27 -0.06 6.57
CA PHE A 335 20.72 0.85 5.58
C PHE A 335 20.14 0.13 4.36
N SER A 336 20.45 -1.16 4.15
CA SER A 336 19.84 -1.96 3.09
C SER A 336 18.36 -2.31 3.32
N GLY A 337 17.86 -2.11 4.54
CA GLY A 337 16.46 -2.33 4.90
C GLY A 337 15.57 -1.09 4.75
N GLU A 338 14.27 -1.27 5.01
CA GLU A 338 13.27 -0.19 5.00
C GLU A 338 13.57 0.84 6.10
N LYS A 339 13.52 2.12 5.75
CA LYS A 339 13.86 3.23 6.67
C LYS A 339 12.67 4.15 6.99
N LEU A 340 11.61 4.14 6.19
CA LEU A 340 10.44 5.04 6.35
C LEU A 340 10.85 6.49 6.68
N SER A 341 11.83 7.01 5.97
CA SER A 341 12.43 8.33 6.18
C SER A 341 13.10 8.81 4.89
N PRO A 342 13.37 10.11 4.71
CA PRO A 342 14.07 10.64 3.54
C PRO A 342 15.59 10.32 3.58
N VAL A 343 15.94 9.07 3.85
CA VAL A 343 17.29 8.50 3.76
C VAL A 343 17.32 7.43 2.69
N LEU A 344 18.19 7.56 1.72
CA LEU A 344 18.31 6.73 0.54
C LEU A 344 19.67 6.03 0.53
N THR A 345 19.65 4.72 0.36
CA THR A 345 20.87 3.95 0.20
C THR A 345 21.25 3.88 -1.27
N VAL A 346 22.53 4.02 -1.57
CA VAL A 346 23.03 4.01 -2.95
C VAL A 346 24.07 2.92 -3.09
N TRP A 347 23.91 2.10 -4.14
CA TRP A 347 24.87 1.08 -4.54
C TRP A 347 25.34 1.32 -5.98
N ARG A 348 26.54 0.84 -6.27
CA ARG A 348 27.13 0.82 -7.60
C ARG A 348 27.10 -0.62 -8.15
N ALA A 349 26.70 -0.80 -9.40
CA ALA A 349 26.73 -2.08 -10.09
C ALA A 349 27.42 -1.94 -11.46
N SER A 350 28.25 -2.89 -11.84
CA SER A 350 29.01 -2.84 -13.10
C SER A 350 28.13 -2.90 -14.36
N ASN A 351 26.96 -3.53 -14.25
CA ASN A 351 26.00 -3.70 -15.34
C ASN A 351 24.63 -4.10 -14.80
N PHE A 352 23.62 -4.17 -15.67
CA PHE A 352 22.24 -4.52 -15.32
C PHE A 352 22.11 -5.92 -14.68
N LYS A 353 22.91 -6.89 -15.11
CA LYS A 353 22.91 -8.24 -14.51
C LYS A 353 23.34 -8.19 -13.04
N GLN A 354 24.47 -7.52 -12.74
CA GLN A 354 24.92 -7.37 -11.36
C GLN A 354 23.93 -6.56 -10.51
N ALA A 355 23.27 -5.55 -11.09
CA ALA A 355 22.22 -4.80 -10.40
C ALA A 355 21.05 -5.70 -9.98
N LYS A 356 20.61 -6.64 -10.84
CA LYS A 356 19.58 -7.64 -10.51
C LYS A 356 20.04 -8.60 -9.40
N GLU A 357 21.25 -9.09 -9.49
CA GLU A 357 21.84 -10.01 -8.48
C GLU A 357 21.89 -9.33 -7.11
N LEU A 358 22.38 -8.10 -7.04
CA LEU A 358 22.42 -7.31 -5.82
C LEU A 358 21.00 -7.07 -5.27
N LEU A 359 20.05 -6.75 -6.14
CA LEU A 359 18.66 -6.54 -5.77
C LEU A 359 18.01 -7.80 -5.20
N ALA A 360 18.28 -8.97 -5.79
CA ALA A 360 17.82 -10.26 -5.27
C ALA A 360 18.35 -10.50 -3.84
N HIS A 361 19.61 -10.18 -3.58
CA HIS A 361 20.20 -10.26 -2.24
C HIS A 361 19.55 -9.29 -1.25
N ILE A 362 19.31 -8.03 -1.64
CA ILE A 362 18.60 -7.06 -0.80
C ILE A 362 17.21 -7.59 -0.44
N TYR A 363 16.48 -8.15 -1.41
CA TYR A 363 15.13 -8.67 -1.19
C TYR A 363 15.12 -9.98 -0.39
N SER A 364 16.18 -10.78 -0.42
CA SER A 364 16.30 -11.94 0.47
C SER A 364 16.37 -11.53 1.95
N TYR A 365 16.89 -10.34 2.24
CA TYR A 365 16.91 -9.77 3.57
C TYR A 365 15.57 -9.12 3.91
N GLN A 366 15.07 -8.20 3.05
CA GLN A 366 13.83 -7.46 3.27
C GLN A 366 13.28 -6.89 1.95
N GLY A 367 11.96 -6.88 1.80
CA GLY A 367 11.28 -6.20 0.71
C GLY A 367 10.70 -7.12 -0.36
N ALA A 368 10.91 -8.43 -0.26
CA ALA A 368 10.31 -9.38 -1.19
C ALA A 368 8.79 -9.21 -1.29
N GLY A 369 8.28 -9.26 -2.51
CA GLY A 369 6.86 -9.18 -2.85
C GLY A 369 6.34 -7.77 -3.13
N HIS A 370 7.00 -6.70 -2.70
CA HIS A 370 6.43 -5.35 -2.86
C HIS A 370 6.55 -4.83 -4.31
N SER A 371 7.64 -4.24 -4.66
CA SER A 371 7.86 -3.65 -6.00
C SER A 371 9.32 -3.29 -6.23
N VAL A 372 9.70 -3.16 -7.49
CA VAL A 372 10.99 -2.65 -7.96
C VAL A 372 10.78 -1.50 -8.92
N GLY A 373 11.69 -0.53 -8.94
CA GLY A 373 11.70 0.55 -9.91
C GLY A 373 12.80 0.39 -10.95
N LEU A 374 12.56 0.93 -12.16
CA LEU A 374 13.53 1.03 -13.23
C LEU A 374 13.44 2.43 -13.85
N HIS A 375 14.55 3.16 -13.84
CA HIS A 375 14.70 4.38 -14.66
C HIS A 375 15.59 4.06 -15.85
N THR A 376 15.07 4.31 -17.06
CA THR A 376 15.73 4.03 -18.33
C THR A 376 15.13 4.92 -19.44
N ALA A 377 15.89 5.30 -20.43
CA ALA A 377 15.40 5.86 -21.68
C ALA A 377 15.47 4.85 -22.85
N ALA A 378 15.84 3.62 -22.56
CA ALA A 378 15.77 2.52 -23.54
C ALA A 378 14.33 2.38 -24.07
N LYS A 379 14.19 2.01 -25.34
CA LYS A 379 12.92 1.82 -26.05
C LYS A 379 12.87 0.42 -26.69
N GLY A 380 11.65 -0.01 -27.05
CA GLY A 380 11.46 -1.26 -27.77
C GLY A 380 11.96 -2.47 -26.96
N GLU A 381 12.61 -3.38 -27.64
CA GLU A 381 13.03 -4.68 -27.08
C GLU A 381 13.90 -4.55 -25.82
N ILE A 382 14.83 -3.59 -25.75
CA ILE A 382 15.71 -3.43 -24.58
C ILE A 382 14.88 -3.08 -23.32
N LEU A 383 13.91 -2.17 -23.42
CA LEU A 383 13.04 -1.83 -22.31
C LEU A 383 12.18 -3.02 -21.90
N GLU A 384 11.53 -3.67 -22.87
CA GLU A 384 10.67 -4.83 -22.60
C GLU A 384 11.45 -5.97 -22.00
N ASP A 385 12.65 -6.28 -22.53
CA ASP A 385 13.53 -7.32 -21.97
C ASP A 385 13.93 -7.02 -20.53
N ARG A 386 14.37 -5.81 -20.21
CA ARG A 386 14.77 -5.41 -18.85
C ARG A 386 13.60 -5.45 -17.87
N ALA A 387 12.46 -4.91 -18.25
CA ALA A 387 11.27 -4.93 -17.42
C ALA A 387 10.77 -6.37 -17.21
N ALA A 388 10.78 -7.20 -18.27
CA ALA A 388 10.43 -8.61 -18.21
C ALA A 388 11.37 -9.41 -17.30
N GLN A 389 12.68 -9.20 -17.40
CA GLN A 389 13.66 -9.84 -16.51
C GLN A 389 13.41 -9.50 -15.05
N LEU A 390 13.15 -8.22 -14.72
CA LEU A 390 12.81 -7.82 -13.35
C LEU A 390 11.53 -8.50 -12.86
N ALA A 391 10.50 -8.61 -13.71
CA ALA A 391 9.24 -9.24 -13.36
C ALA A 391 9.32 -10.77 -13.21
N GLN A 392 10.18 -11.43 -13.98
CA GLN A 392 10.31 -12.89 -14.00
C GLN A 392 11.32 -13.42 -12.98
N GLU A 393 12.41 -12.69 -12.75
CA GLU A 393 13.53 -13.15 -11.95
C GLU A 393 13.49 -12.68 -10.49
N LEU A 394 12.78 -11.59 -10.20
CA LEU A 394 12.71 -11.04 -8.84
C LEU A 394 11.38 -11.38 -8.15
N PRO A 395 11.39 -11.59 -6.84
CA PRO A 395 10.19 -11.85 -6.07
C PRO A 395 9.45 -10.53 -5.80
N VAL A 396 8.83 -9.93 -6.82
CA VAL A 396 8.11 -8.66 -6.73
C VAL A 396 6.76 -8.73 -7.46
N ALA A 397 5.77 -8.06 -6.91
CA ALA A 397 4.44 -7.99 -7.51
C ALA A 397 4.31 -6.87 -8.58
N ARG A 398 5.26 -5.94 -8.65
CA ARG A 398 5.20 -4.76 -9.54
C ARG A 398 6.58 -4.34 -9.99
N VAL A 399 6.70 -4.00 -11.27
CA VAL A 399 7.84 -3.27 -11.85
C VAL A 399 7.34 -1.88 -12.25
N ILE A 400 7.89 -0.83 -11.66
CA ILE A 400 7.48 0.55 -11.92
C ILE A 400 8.57 1.22 -12.78
N VAL A 401 8.20 1.56 -14.01
CA VAL A 401 9.14 2.12 -14.99
C VAL A 401 8.94 3.64 -15.11
N ASN A 402 10.03 4.40 -14.93
CA ASN A 402 10.09 5.84 -15.16
C ASN A 402 9.04 6.67 -14.41
N GLN A 403 8.69 6.31 -13.18
CA GLN A 403 7.70 7.03 -12.38
C GLN A 403 8.24 7.36 -10.99
N ALA A 404 7.66 8.36 -10.31
CA ALA A 404 7.88 8.61 -8.90
C ALA A 404 7.24 7.48 -8.09
N HIS A 405 8.06 6.60 -7.55
CA HIS A 405 7.65 5.28 -7.08
C HIS A 405 6.58 5.33 -5.98
N ALA A 406 6.74 6.20 -4.97
CA ALA A 406 5.76 6.36 -3.88
C ALA A 406 4.37 6.83 -4.38
N ILE A 407 4.35 7.56 -5.49
CA ILE A 407 3.10 8.05 -6.09
C ILE A 407 2.46 6.97 -6.96
N ALA A 408 3.28 6.28 -7.77
CA ALA A 408 2.84 5.36 -8.82
C ALA A 408 2.31 4.02 -8.28
N THR A 409 3.00 3.40 -7.31
CA THR A 409 2.76 2.02 -6.87
C THR A 409 1.34 1.77 -6.37
N GLY A 410 0.76 2.73 -5.67
CA GLY A 410 -0.62 2.65 -5.17
C GLY A 410 -1.66 3.22 -6.14
N GLY A 411 -1.41 3.17 -7.44
CA GLY A 411 -2.24 3.78 -8.47
C GLY A 411 -1.98 5.27 -8.65
N SER A 412 -1.90 5.71 -9.89
CA SER A 412 -1.71 7.10 -10.30
C SER A 412 -2.60 7.43 -11.50
N PHE A 413 -2.76 8.72 -11.81
CA PHE A 413 -3.57 9.15 -12.96
C PHE A 413 -2.86 8.94 -14.30
N ASP A 414 -1.57 8.59 -14.26
CA ASP A 414 -0.69 8.31 -15.39
C ASP A 414 -0.26 6.83 -15.51
N ASN A 415 -0.93 5.94 -14.76
CA ASN A 415 -0.78 4.50 -14.93
C ASN A 415 -2.11 3.74 -14.70
N GLY A 416 -2.14 2.46 -15.07
CA GLY A 416 -3.33 1.61 -15.02
C GLY A 416 -3.53 0.84 -13.71
N LEU A 417 -2.70 1.04 -12.67
CA LEU A 417 -2.89 0.34 -11.40
C LEU A 417 -4.11 0.89 -10.65
N PRO A 418 -4.93 0.04 -10.02
CA PRO A 418 -6.02 0.50 -9.17
C PRO A 418 -5.52 1.38 -8.02
N PHE A 419 -6.27 2.44 -7.70
CA PHE A 419 -5.95 3.30 -6.56
C PHE A 419 -6.16 2.57 -5.24
N SER A 420 -5.07 2.38 -4.50
CA SER A 420 -5.05 1.65 -3.23
C SER A 420 -4.02 2.20 -2.26
N LEU A 421 -4.26 1.97 -0.98
CA LEU A 421 -3.29 2.13 0.10
C LEU A 421 -2.94 0.77 0.75
N SER A 422 -3.31 -0.32 0.08
CA SER A 422 -3.03 -1.70 0.49
C SER A 422 -2.57 -2.49 -0.75
N MET A 423 -1.25 -2.59 -0.93
CA MET A 423 -0.63 -3.27 -2.06
C MET A 423 -0.19 -4.67 -1.65
N GLY A 424 -0.85 -5.70 -2.20
CA GLY A 424 -0.50 -7.09 -1.96
C GLY A 424 0.92 -7.42 -2.43
N CYS A 425 1.59 -8.28 -1.68
CA CYS A 425 2.99 -8.65 -1.93
C CYS A 425 3.15 -10.13 -2.33
N GLY A 426 2.06 -10.82 -2.65
CA GLY A 426 2.08 -12.23 -3.00
C GLY A 426 2.64 -13.11 -1.88
N THR A 427 2.82 -14.38 -2.18
CA THR A 427 3.43 -15.33 -1.23
C THR A 427 4.86 -14.96 -0.85
N TRP A 428 5.58 -14.23 -1.71
CA TRP A 428 6.91 -13.68 -1.41
C TRP A 428 6.90 -12.77 -0.18
N GLY A 429 5.87 -11.92 -0.06
CA GLY A 429 5.64 -11.06 1.10
C GLY A 429 4.74 -11.68 2.17
N LYS A 430 4.48 -13.01 2.08
CA LYS A 430 3.56 -13.75 2.96
C LYS A 430 2.13 -13.20 2.94
N ASN A 431 1.68 -12.76 1.75
CA ASN A 431 0.32 -12.36 1.49
C ASN A 431 -0.36 -13.37 0.55
N ASN A 432 -1.68 -13.40 0.58
CA ASN A 432 -2.51 -14.26 -0.28
C ASN A 432 -2.99 -13.57 -1.56
N PHE A 433 -2.49 -12.39 -1.86
CA PHE A 433 -2.77 -11.64 -3.09
C PHE A 433 -1.56 -10.77 -3.47
N SER A 434 -1.45 -10.38 -4.75
CA SER A 434 -0.32 -9.61 -5.30
C SER A 434 -0.72 -8.29 -5.96
N GLU A 435 -2.02 -8.05 -6.17
CA GLU A 435 -2.54 -6.83 -6.79
C GLU A 435 -2.75 -5.68 -5.78
N ASN A 436 -3.04 -4.50 -6.28
CA ASN A 436 -3.56 -3.40 -5.49
C ASN A 436 -4.97 -3.73 -5.02
N MET A 437 -5.18 -3.78 -3.69
CA MET A 437 -6.49 -4.09 -3.13
C MET A 437 -7.55 -3.11 -3.61
N ASN A 438 -8.67 -3.65 -4.07
CA ASN A 438 -9.80 -2.88 -4.59
C ASN A 438 -11.12 -3.54 -4.17
N TYR A 439 -12.25 -3.02 -4.65
CA TYR A 439 -13.60 -3.49 -4.29
C TYR A 439 -13.83 -5.00 -4.49
N ARG A 440 -13.13 -5.66 -5.42
CA ARG A 440 -13.29 -7.11 -5.69
C ARG A 440 -12.93 -7.97 -4.48
N HIS A 441 -11.97 -7.52 -3.67
CA HIS A 441 -11.56 -8.20 -2.44
C HIS A 441 -12.63 -8.12 -1.32
N TYR A 442 -13.65 -7.29 -1.52
CA TYR A 442 -14.76 -7.07 -0.58
C TYR A 442 -16.06 -7.68 -1.08
N LEU A 443 -15.99 -8.60 -2.04
CA LEU A 443 -17.14 -9.26 -2.64
C LEU A 443 -17.04 -10.78 -2.53
N ASN A 444 -18.18 -11.41 -2.29
CA ASN A 444 -18.44 -12.80 -2.68
C ASN A 444 -19.09 -12.84 -4.06
N ILE A 445 -18.86 -13.91 -4.79
CA ILE A 445 -19.44 -14.12 -6.12
C ILE A 445 -20.30 -15.38 -6.11
N SER A 446 -21.61 -15.21 -6.36
CA SER A 446 -22.53 -16.32 -6.63
C SER A 446 -22.61 -16.56 -8.13
N ARG A 447 -22.58 -17.84 -8.54
CA ARG A 447 -22.62 -18.22 -9.95
C ARG A 447 -23.88 -18.98 -10.26
N ILE A 448 -24.56 -18.58 -11.34
CA ILE A 448 -25.58 -19.39 -12.02
C ILE A 448 -24.88 -20.07 -13.19
N VAL A 449 -24.95 -21.39 -13.24
CA VAL A 449 -24.35 -22.20 -14.30
C VAL A 449 -25.46 -22.85 -15.09
N ARG A 450 -25.51 -22.61 -16.39
CA ARG A 450 -26.50 -23.21 -17.31
C ARG A 450 -25.83 -24.19 -18.23
N VAL A 451 -26.61 -25.21 -18.65
CA VAL A 451 -26.14 -26.18 -19.63
C VAL A 451 -25.78 -25.49 -20.92
N ILE A 452 -24.64 -25.86 -21.48
CA ILE A 452 -24.18 -25.52 -22.83
C ILE A 452 -23.96 -26.83 -23.62
N PRO A 453 -23.88 -26.79 -24.95
CA PRO A 453 -23.54 -27.96 -25.76
C PRO A 453 -22.22 -28.57 -25.27
N GLU A 454 -22.24 -29.91 -25.08
CA GLU A 454 -21.02 -30.62 -24.68
C GLU A 454 -19.94 -30.49 -25.75
N LYS A 455 -18.73 -30.16 -25.34
CA LYS A 455 -17.53 -30.02 -26.17
C LYS A 455 -16.45 -30.94 -25.60
N LEU A 456 -16.63 -32.26 -25.78
CA LEU A 456 -15.59 -33.20 -25.33
C LEU A 456 -14.38 -33.12 -26.28
N PRO A 457 -13.21 -32.69 -25.80
CA PRO A 457 -12.03 -32.63 -26.63
C PRO A 457 -11.49 -34.04 -26.86
N LYS A 458 -10.81 -34.27 -27.98
CA LYS A 458 -10.10 -35.52 -28.23
C LYS A 458 -8.82 -35.53 -27.38
N LEU A 459 -8.52 -36.68 -26.83
CA LEU A 459 -7.34 -36.87 -26.00
C LEU A 459 -6.06 -36.55 -26.77
N GLU A 460 -6.02 -36.91 -28.02
CA GLU A 460 -4.89 -36.69 -28.93
C GLU A 460 -4.60 -35.20 -29.10
N ASP A 461 -5.65 -34.38 -29.25
CA ASP A 461 -5.54 -32.93 -29.44
C ASP A 461 -4.98 -32.27 -28.16
N LEU A 462 -5.40 -32.73 -26.96
CA LEU A 462 -4.95 -32.19 -25.69
C LEU A 462 -3.51 -32.62 -25.34
N LEU A 463 -3.09 -33.81 -25.78
CA LEU A 463 -1.80 -34.38 -25.45
C LEU A 463 -0.85 -34.44 -26.66
N GLU A 464 -1.12 -33.67 -27.70
CA GLU A 464 -0.37 -33.66 -28.96
C GLU A 464 1.15 -33.54 -28.71
N HIS A 465 1.59 -32.51 -27.94
CA HIS A 465 3.00 -32.28 -27.61
C HIS A 465 3.62 -33.43 -26.80
N TYR A 466 2.82 -34.04 -25.91
CA TYR A 466 3.30 -35.19 -25.14
C TYR A 466 3.50 -36.41 -26.02
N PHE A 467 2.53 -36.74 -26.88
CA PHE A 467 2.61 -37.91 -27.78
C PHE A 467 3.64 -37.73 -28.89
N HIS A 468 3.91 -36.49 -29.31
CA HIS A 468 5.06 -36.23 -30.22
C HIS A 468 6.40 -36.58 -29.59
N ARG A 469 6.55 -36.35 -28.28
CA ARG A 469 7.80 -36.62 -27.55
C ARG A 469 7.88 -38.06 -27.05
N PHE A 470 6.74 -38.63 -26.71
CA PHE A 470 6.62 -40.00 -26.16
C PHE A 470 5.49 -40.72 -26.91
N PRO A 471 5.79 -41.33 -28.08
CA PRO A 471 4.79 -42.09 -28.83
C PRO A 471 4.13 -43.19 -27.98
N LYS A 472 2.86 -43.44 -28.24
CA LYS A 472 2.05 -44.48 -27.54
C LYS A 472 2.66 -45.87 -27.74
#